data_0bd076c0eeed08f469dd525ff85f3db8
#
_entry.id   0bd076c0eeed08f469dd525ff85f3db8
#
_cell.length_a   1.000
_cell.length_b   1.000
_cell.length_c   1.000
_cell.angle_alpha   90.00
_cell.angle_beta   90.00
_cell.angle_gamma   90.00
#
_symmetry.space_group_name_H-M   'P 1'
#
loop_
_entity.id
_entity.type
_entity.pdbx_description
1 polymer ?
#
loop_
_entity_poly.entity_id
_entity_poly.type
_entity_poly.pdbx_seq_one_letter_code
_entity_poly.pdbx_strand_id
1 'polypeptide(L)'
;LRDELSADNSLNTLMGQRRVLAKRRVGLNEGQTLTETMLARAQLDLGRTRNAAPVSGVVVEEMVEAESFVSKGNPLVTIEDTSAAEVRVSLQMDDVSRIWSDSRQAPGLSPYDFPDTPATVIYRIGKRQYRWKGVLERQEGKGLEARTRTLPCRVLVSEPTDVEAIDRYGSPLPDLPLGAPKSLLRGMFVDVQVEVETNQPLVSVPCEALRPNGDVWAVRNKTLAILQPPLIQVSAGRAVFESTADGIQPDDQIVLSQIANPRANMLVVDNAIQSHADSKNGPDRLPVSASSASPQSGK
;
A
#
# COMPACT_ATOMS: atom_id res chain seq x y z
N LEU A 1 -94.44 30.70 7.37
CA LEU A 1 -94.42 29.30 7.76
C LEU A 1 -94.20 28.36 6.56
N ARG A 2 -94.96 28.45 5.42
CA ARG A 2 -94.76 27.57 4.24
C ARG A 2 -93.50 27.90 3.49
N ASP A 3 -93.15 29.17 3.36
CA ASP A 3 -91.95 29.62 2.65
C ASP A 3 -90.66 29.29 3.46
N GLU A 4 -90.69 29.35 4.77
CA GLU A 4 -89.59 28.93 5.66
C GLU A 4 -89.32 27.42 5.57
N LEU A 5 -90.40 26.61 5.57
CA LEU A 5 -90.26 25.15 5.42
C LEU A 5 -89.70 24.77 4.06
N SER A 6 -90.03 25.49 2.99
CA SER A 6 -89.47 25.31 1.63
C SER A 6 -88.01 25.70 1.55
N ALA A 7 -87.64 26.82 2.22
CA ALA A 7 -86.25 27.25 2.29
C ALA A 7 -85.35 26.26 3.05
N ASP A 8 -85.86 25.76 4.20
CA ASP A 8 -85.17 24.76 5.01
C ASP A 8 -84.97 23.40 4.26
N ASN A 9 -85.98 22.96 3.50
CA ASN A 9 -85.84 21.77 2.68
C ASN A 9 -84.83 21.96 1.56
N SER A 10 -84.83 23.13 0.92
CA SER A 10 -83.84 23.48 -0.10
C SER A 10 -82.43 23.53 0.47
N LEU A 11 -82.28 24.14 1.65
CA LEU A 11 -80.94 24.15 2.34
C LEU A 11 -80.46 22.79 2.71
N ASN A 12 -81.30 21.91 3.26
CA ASN A 12 -80.93 20.50 3.58
C ASN A 12 -80.60 19.74 2.35
N THR A 13 -81.27 19.96 1.22
CA THR A 13 -80.88 19.29 -0.08
C THR A 13 -79.54 19.75 -0.57
N LEU A 14 -79.26 21.07 -0.51
CA LEU A 14 -77.93 21.60 -0.94
C LEU A 14 -76.85 21.17 -0.01
N MET A 15 -77.04 21.07 1.29
CA MET A 15 -76.11 20.52 2.25
C MET A 15 -75.85 19.04 1.98
N GLY A 16 -76.85 18.26 1.63
CA GLY A 16 -76.74 16.85 1.21
C GLY A 16 -75.91 16.72 -0.07
N GLN A 17 -76.18 17.52 -1.11
CA GLN A 17 -75.40 17.54 -2.35
C GLN A 17 -73.93 17.92 -2.10
N ARG A 18 -73.73 18.96 -1.30
CA ARG A 18 -72.31 19.34 -0.94
C ARG A 18 -71.57 18.24 -0.25
N ARG A 19 -72.22 17.51 0.66
CA ARG A 19 -71.58 16.35 1.36
C ARG A 19 -71.22 15.21 0.38
N VAL A 20 -72.11 14.90 -0.57
CA VAL A 20 -71.88 13.92 -1.61
C VAL A 20 -70.70 14.35 -2.50
N LEU A 21 -70.70 15.61 -2.95
CA LEU A 21 -69.59 16.14 -3.76
C LEU A 21 -68.25 16.14 -3.00
N ALA A 22 -68.27 16.49 -1.71
CA ALA A 22 -67.07 16.42 -0.87
C ALA A 22 -66.51 14.98 -0.76
N LYS A 23 -67.40 14.01 -0.50
CA LYS A 23 -67.01 12.58 -0.48
C LYS A 23 -66.47 12.11 -1.83
N ARG A 24 -67.12 12.52 -2.94
CA ARG A 24 -66.66 12.16 -4.30
C ARG A 24 -65.29 12.77 -4.59
N ARG A 25 -65.02 13.99 -4.17
CA ARG A 25 -63.70 14.64 -4.31
C ARG A 25 -62.64 13.88 -3.54
N VAL A 26 -62.91 13.46 -2.28
CA VAL A 26 -61.99 12.66 -1.50
C VAL A 26 -61.68 11.33 -2.24
N GLY A 27 -62.70 10.60 -2.69
CA GLY A 27 -62.49 9.35 -3.42
C GLY A 27 -61.71 9.51 -4.72
N LEU A 28 -61.94 10.64 -5.45
CA LEU A 28 -61.12 10.93 -6.65
C LEU A 28 -59.67 11.26 -6.31
N ASN A 29 -59.40 12.01 -5.23
CA ASN A 29 -58.03 12.27 -4.79
C ASN A 29 -57.33 10.99 -4.34
N GLU A 30 -58.02 10.12 -3.60
CA GLU A 30 -57.46 8.81 -3.21
C GLU A 30 -57.16 7.94 -4.46
N GLY A 31 -58.06 7.94 -5.45
CA GLY A 31 -57.85 7.28 -6.72
C GLY A 31 -56.65 7.83 -7.50
N GLN A 32 -56.50 9.15 -7.49
CA GLN A 32 -55.33 9.80 -8.11
C GLN A 32 -54.02 9.39 -7.42
N THR A 33 -53.99 9.45 -6.08
CA THR A 33 -52.81 9.04 -5.31
C THR A 33 -52.46 7.57 -5.56
N LEU A 34 -53.46 6.69 -5.69
CA LEU A 34 -53.22 5.28 -6.00
C LEU A 34 -52.57 5.11 -7.38
N THR A 35 -53.13 5.80 -8.40
CA THR A 35 -52.59 5.74 -9.77
C THR A 35 -51.22 6.35 -9.90
N GLU A 36 -50.92 7.45 -9.18
CA GLU A 36 -49.58 8.03 -9.09
C GLU A 36 -48.55 7.05 -8.47
N THR A 37 -48.99 6.35 -7.41
CA THR A 37 -48.16 5.32 -6.77
C THR A 37 -47.89 4.14 -7.71
N MET A 38 -48.90 3.71 -8.46
CA MET A 38 -48.72 2.63 -9.47
C MET A 38 -47.79 3.07 -10.60
N LEU A 39 -47.90 4.34 -11.06
CA LEU A 39 -47.00 4.90 -12.06
C LEU A 39 -45.57 4.95 -11.55
N ALA A 40 -45.36 5.46 -10.32
CA ALA A 40 -44.05 5.52 -9.71
C ALA A 40 -43.41 4.13 -9.58
N ARG A 41 -44.19 3.11 -9.20
CA ARG A 41 -43.75 1.73 -9.14
C ARG A 41 -43.34 1.20 -10.52
N ALA A 42 -44.14 1.41 -11.55
CA ALA A 42 -43.85 0.98 -12.91
C ALA A 42 -42.58 1.67 -13.47
N GLN A 43 -42.40 2.96 -13.17
CA GLN A 43 -41.19 3.70 -13.53
C GLN A 43 -39.96 3.15 -12.82
N LEU A 44 -40.07 2.80 -11.54
CA LEU A 44 -38.98 2.18 -10.78
C LEU A 44 -38.63 0.81 -11.36
N ASP A 45 -39.62 -0.01 -11.71
CA ASP A 45 -39.40 -1.32 -12.29
C ASP A 45 -38.77 -1.21 -13.70
N LEU A 46 -39.18 -0.22 -14.50
CA LEU A 46 -38.51 0.10 -15.77
C LEU A 46 -37.05 0.56 -15.54
N GLY A 47 -36.80 1.40 -14.53
CA GLY A 47 -35.43 1.82 -14.18
C GLY A 47 -34.54 0.64 -13.81
N ARG A 48 -35.08 -0.36 -13.15
CA ARG A 48 -34.35 -1.59 -12.77
C ARG A 48 -33.99 -2.51 -13.92
N THR A 49 -34.59 -2.32 -15.09
CA THR A 49 -34.20 -3.08 -16.30
C THR A 49 -32.93 -2.57 -16.95
N ARG A 50 -32.46 -1.39 -16.53
CA ARG A 50 -31.19 -0.81 -16.98
C ARG A 50 -30.17 -0.89 -15.85
N ASN A 51 -29.26 -1.83 -15.96
CA ASN A 51 -28.19 -2.02 -15.00
C ASN A 51 -26.93 -1.30 -15.51
N ALA A 52 -26.46 -0.30 -14.78
CA ALA A 52 -25.18 0.36 -15.04
C ALA A 52 -24.13 -0.17 -14.07
N ALA A 53 -22.87 -0.19 -14.51
CA ALA A 53 -21.76 -0.52 -13.64
C ALA A 53 -21.67 0.51 -12.49
N PRO A 54 -21.67 0.07 -11.22
CA PRO A 54 -21.59 0.98 -10.08
C PRO A 54 -20.19 1.54 -9.85
N VAL A 55 -19.15 0.89 -10.41
CA VAL A 55 -17.73 1.23 -10.27
C VAL A 55 -17.04 1.21 -11.62
N SER A 56 -15.95 1.97 -11.72
CA SER A 56 -15.03 1.87 -12.86
C SER A 56 -14.12 0.66 -12.68
N GLY A 57 -14.02 -0.20 -13.67
CA GLY A 57 -13.25 -1.42 -13.50
C GLY A 57 -13.27 -2.32 -14.71
N VAL A 58 -12.87 -3.55 -14.51
CA VAL A 58 -12.81 -4.59 -15.54
C VAL A 58 -13.86 -5.67 -15.26
N VAL A 59 -14.57 -6.09 -16.30
CA VAL A 59 -15.46 -7.24 -16.22
C VAL A 59 -14.61 -8.51 -16.10
N VAL A 60 -14.76 -9.20 -14.99
CA VAL A 60 -14.03 -10.45 -14.71
C VAL A 60 -14.80 -11.67 -15.19
N GLU A 61 -16.11 -11.65 -15.00
CA GLU A 61 -16.97 -12.78 -15.32
C GLU A 61 -18.35 -12.30 -15.76
N GLU A 62 -18.83 -12.82 -16.86
CA GLU A 62 -20.20 -12.69 -17.35
C GLU A 62 -20.97 -13.96 -16.99
N MET A 63 -22.09 -13.83 -16.25
CA MET A 63 -22.88 -14.96 -15.76
C MET A 63 -24.16 -15.17 -16.59
N VAL A 64 -24.40 -14.29 -17.57
CA VAL A 64 -25.59 -14.33 -18.42
C VAL A 64 -25.20 -14.04 -19.87
N GLU A 65 -25.85 -14.73 -20.80
CA GLU A 65 -25.70 -14.46 -22.21
C GLU A 65 -26.83 -13.56 -22.72
N ALA A 66 -26.61 -12.91 -23.86
CA ALA A 66 -27.65 -12.13 -24.52
C ALA A 66 -28.88 -13.02 -24.77
N GLU A 67 -30.09 -12.45 -24.62
CA GLU A 67 -31.38 -13.13 -24.74
C GLU A 67 -31.72 -14.16 -23.65
N SER A 68 -30.83 -14.36 -22.65
CA SER A 68 -31.13 -15.24 -21.53
C SER A 68 -32.21 -14.64 -20.61
N PHE A 69 -33.10 -15.49 -20.13
CA PHE A 69 -34.06 -15.07 -19.10
C PHE A 69 -33.38 -14.95 -17.74
N VAL A 70 -33.50 -13.77 -17.12
CA VAL A 70 -32.96 -13.50 -15.80
C VAL A 70 -34.08 -13.21 -14.80
N SER A 71 -33.98 -13.82 -13.62
CA SER A 71 -34.87 -13.55 -12.52
C SER A 71 -34.29 -12.47 -11.60
N LYS A 72 -35.19 -11.79 -10.85
CA LYS A 72 -34.77 -10.81 -9.86
C LYS A 72 -33.82 -11.46 -8.83
N GLY A 73 -32.64 -10.85 -8.67
CA GLY A 73 -31.61 -11.33 -7.73
C GLY A 73 -30.55 -12.24 -8.35
N ASN A 74 -30.67 -12.60 -9.65
CA ASN A 74 -29.60 -13.29 -10.32
C ASN A 74 -28.42 -12.36 -10.55
N PRO A 75 -27.18 -12.81 -10.26
CA PRO A 75 -25.98 -12.06 -10.64
C PRO A 75 -25.85 -12.06 -12.17
N LEU A 76 -25.49 -10.91 -12.73
CA LEU A 76 -25.35 -10.73 -14.18
C LEU A 76 -23.88 -10.69 -14.59
N VAL A 77 -23.08 -9.94 -13.87
CA VAL A 77 -21.69 -9.64 -14.19
C VAL A 77 -20.91 -9.43 -12.89
N THR A 78 -19.68 -9.91 -12.84
CA THR A 78 -18.72 -9.58 -11.81
C THR A 78 -17.77 -8.51 -12.33
N ILE A 79 -17.73 -7.36 -11.68
CA ILE A 79 -16.84 -6.25 -12.03
C ILE A 79 -15.81 -6.11 -10.90
N GLU A 80 -14.53 -6.11 -11.27
CA GLU A 80 -13.43 -5.81 -10.35
C GLU A 80 -13.10 -4.32 -10.45
N ASP A 81 -13.16 -3.64 -9.30
CA ASP A 81 -12.74 -2.24 -9.19
C ASP A 81 -11.21 -2.18 -9.32
N THR A 82 -10.73 -1.40 -10.28
CA THR A 82 -9.30 -1.23 -10.56
C THR A 82 -8.76 0.12 -10.13
N SER A 83 -9.56 0.90 -9.40
CA SER A 83 -9.15 2.23 -8.90
C SER A 83 -8.09 2.14 -7.80
N ALA A 84 -8.13 1.08 -7.00
CA ALA A 84 -7.18 0.82 -5.94
C ALA A 84 -6.91 -0.68 -5.80
N ALA A 85 -5.79 -1.04 -5.20
CA ALA A 85 -5.46 -2.42 -4.87
C ALA A 85 -5.09 -2.55 -3.39
N GLU A 86 -5.59 -3.58 -2.73
CA GLU A 86 -5.20 -3.93 -1.37
C GLU A 86 -4.24 -5.11 -1.37
N VAL A 87 -3.08 -4.94 -0.75
CA VAL A 87 -2.08 -5.98 -0.57
C VAL A 87 -2.13 -6.49 0.87
N ARG A 88 -2.35 -7.78 1.02
CA ARG A 88 -2.31 -8.43 2.33
C ARG A 88 -0.86 -8.73 2.69
N VAL A 89 -0.44 -8.27 3.86
CA VAL A 89 0.89 -8.49 4.42
C VAL A 89 0.75 -9.02 5.85
N SER A 90 1.66 -9.90 6.28
CA SER A 90 1.71 -10.41 7.64
C SER A 90 2.98 -9.89 8.31
N LEU A 91 2.82 -9.02 9.30
CA LEU A 91 3.91 -8.38 10.03
C LEU A 91 4.21 -9.14 11.33
N GLN A 92 5.49 -9.23 11.70
CA GLN A 92 5.89 -9.74 13.01
C GLN A 92 5.60 -8.69 14.08
N MET A 93 5.37 -9.12 15.32
CA MET A 93 5.04 -8.19 16.40
C MET A 93 6.17 -7.18 16.70
N ASP A 94 7.41 -7.55 16.43
CA ASP A 94 8.55 -6.64 16.58
C ASP A 94 8.49 -5.50 15.55
N ASP A 95 8.10 -5.80 14.30
CA ASP A 95 7.90 -4.79 13.25
C ASP A 95 6.69 -3.91 13.57
N VAL A 96 5.60 -4.50 14.04
CA VAL A 96 4.40 -3.78 14.49
C VAL A 96 4.72 -2.82 15.64
N SER A 97 5.53 -3.28 16.61
CA SER A 97 5.98 -2.44 17.74
C SER A 97 6.77 -1.22 17.26
N ARG A 98 7.62 -1.39 16.25
CA ARG A 98 8.36 -0.28 15.64
C ARG A 98 7.43 0.71 14.94
N ILE A 99 6.43 0.22 14.20
CA ILE A 99 5.43 1.08 13.56
C ILE A 99 4.65 1.89 14.61
N TRP A 100 4.25 1.27 15.71
CA TRP A 100 3.57 1.97 16.80
C TRP A 100 4.47 2.96 17.54
N SER A 101 5.79 2.77 17.50
CA SER A 101 6.78 3.69 18.08
C SER A 101 7.18 4.82 17.13
N ASP A 102 6.63 4.85 15.92
CA ASP A 102 6.90 5.88 14.92
C ASP A 102 6.49 7.25 15.47
N SER A 103 7.41 8.21 15.36
CA SER A 103 7.23 9.57 15.87
C SER A 103 6.13 10.37 15.18
N ARG A 104 5.69 9.89 14.00
CA ARG A 104 4.62 10.52 13.21
C ARG A 104 3.21 10.17 13.70
N GLN A 105 3.09 9.39 14.77
CA GLN A 105 1.79 8.99 15.30
C GLN A 105 0.89 10.19 15.60
N ALA A 106 -0.23 10.26 14.92
CA ALA A 106 -1.25 11.25 15.22
C ALA A 106 -1.99 10.89 16.53
N PRO A 107 -2.19 11.85 17.45
CA PRO A 107 -2.96 11.60 18.65
C PRO A 107 -4.42 11.29 18.28
N GLY A 108 -4.97 10.20 18.81
CA GLY A 108 -6.38 9.82 18.64
C GLY A 108 -6.66 8.67 17.70
N LEU A 109 -5.62 7.97 17.20
CA LEU A 109 -5.82 6.73 16.44
C LEU A 109 -6.47 5.65 17.30
N SER A 110 -7.34 4.85 16.69
CA SER A 110 -7.86 3.64 17.30
C SER A 110 -6.72 2.64 17.57
N PRO A 111 -6.80 1.82 18.62
CA PRO A 111 -5.80 0.77 18.87
C PRO A 111 -5.67 -0.26 17.72
N TYR A 112 -6.60 -0.25 16.78
CA TYR A 112 -6.64 -1.16 15.64
C TYR A 112 -6.15 -0.52 14.33
N ASP A 113 -5.95 0.79 14.32
CA ASP A 113 -5.48 1.52 13.15
C ASP A 113 -3.98 1.75 13.23
N PHE A 114 -3.34 1.77 12.07
CA PHE A 114 -1.95 2.21 11.97
C PHE A 114 -1.91 3.71 11.64
N PRO A 115 -0.84 4.40 12.05
CA PRO A 115 -0.54 5.70 11.45
C PRO A 115 -0.37 5.51 9.94
N ASP A 116 -0.65 6.54 9.14
CA ASP A 116 -0.43 6.53 7.70
C ASP A 116 1.07 6.30 7.42
N THR A 117 1.45 5.02 7.40
CA THR A 117 2.84 4.61 7.25
C THR A 117 3.11 4.29 5.79
N PRO A 118 4.02 5.02 5.13
CA PRO A 118 4.37 4.76 3.75
C PRO A 118 4.88 3.33 3.56
N ALA A 119 4.46 2.71 2.51
CA ALA A 119 4.88 1.36 2.15
C ALA A 119 5.19 1.28 0.65
N THR A 120 6.20 0.51 0.31
CA THR A 120 6.55 0.21 -1.08
C THR A 120 6.25 -1.25 -1.36
N VAL A 121 5.38 -1.49 -2.33
CA VAL A 121 5.04 -2.83 -2.82
C VAL A 121 5.99 -3.17 -3.96
N ILE A 122 6.66 -4.32 -3.87
CA ILE A 122 7.71 -4.72 -4.81
C ILE A 122 7.35 -6.06 -5.45
N TYR A 123 7.34 -6.08 -6.76
CA TYR A 123 7.20 -7.30 -7.55
C TYR A 123 8.48 -7.55 -8.35
N ARG A 124 8.97 -8.79 -8.33
CA ARG A 124 10.21 -9.15 -9.03
C ARG A 124 9.93 -10.08 -10.20
N ILE A 125 10.41 -9.69 -11.38
CA ILE A 125 10.42 -10.55 -12.58
C ILE A 125 11.87 -10.68 -13.06
N GLY A 126 12.45 -11.85 -12.88
CA GLY A 126 13.85 -12.09 -13.23
C GLY A 126 14.80 -11.19 -12.45
N LYS A 127 15.50 -10.29 -13.16
CA LYS A 127 16.46 -9.35 -12.55
C LYS A 127 15.91 -7.94 -12.37
N ARG A 128 14.65 -7.70 -12.70
CA ARG A 128 13.99 -6.39 -12.61
C ARG A 128 13.03 -6.37 -11.44
N GLN A 129 12.87 -5.19 -10.86
CA GLN A 129 11.90 -4.92 -9.81
C GLN A 129 10.89 -3.90 -10.32
N TYR A 130 9.65 -4.08 -9.95
CA TYR A 130 8.55 -3.17 -10.21
C TYR A 130 8.00 -2.73 -8.86
N ARG A 131 7.79 -1.44 -8.69
CA ARG A 131 7.41 -0.84 -7.41
C ARG A 131 6.13 -0.05 -7.56
N TRP A 132 5.31 -0.10 -6.53
CA TRP A 132 4.13 0.74 -6.33
C TRP A 132 4.22 1.39 -4.97
N LYS A 133 3.77 2.64 -4.90
CA LYS A 133 3.62 3.35 -3.64
C LYS A 133 2.31 2.93 -3.00
N GLY A 134 2.34 2.66 -1.72
CA GLY A 134 1.18 2.31 -0.92
C GLY A 134 1.29 2.88 0.48
N VAL A 135 0.25 2.68 1.25
CA VAL A 135 0.17 3.08 2.66
C VAL A 135 -0.34 1.90 3.46
N LEU A 136 0.33 1.62 4.57
CA LEU A 136 -0.16 0.65 5.54
C LEU A 136 -1.37 1.26 6.25
N GLU A 137 -2.57 0.76 5.95
CA GLU A 137 -3.81 1.39 6.37
C GLU A 137 -4.35 0.80 7.67
N ARG A 138 -4.49 -0.52 7.72
CA ARG A 138 -5.19 -1.17 8.84
C ARG A 138 -4.74 -2.62 9.06
N GLN A 139 -5.02 -3.10 10.27
CA GLN A 139 -4.95 -4.54 10.55
C GLN A 139 -6.21 -5.25 10.03
N GLU A 140 -6.06 -6.50 9.63
CA GLU A 140 -7.17 -7.35 9.25
C GLU A 140 -7.81 -7.96 10.51
N GLY A 141 -8.99 -7.48 10.85
CA GLY A 141 -9.84 -7.61 12.07
C GLY A 141 -9.90 -8.88 12.93
N LYS A 142 -9.00 -9.85 12.76
CA LYS A 142 -8.97 -11.07 13.56
C LYS A 142 -7.87 -11.10 14.63
N GLY A 143 -7.09 -10.02 14.77
CA GLY A 143 -5.95 -9.98 15.66
C GLY A 143 -4.81 -10.87 15.20
N LEU A 144 -3.98 -11.30 16.15
CA LEU A 144 -2.78 -12.09 15.90
C LEU A 144 -3.12 -13.50 15.39
N GLU A 145 -2.50 -13.93 14.33
CA GLU A 145 -2.63 -15.30 13.84
C GLU A 145 -1.84 -16.25 14.74
N ALA A 146 -2.55 -17.17 15.39
CA ALA A 146 -1.98 -18.02 16.44
C ALA A 146 -0.84 -18.93 15.95
N ARG A 147 -0.89 -19.39 14.69
CA ARG A 147 0.09 -20.31 14.12
C ARG A 147 1.42 -19.63 13.78
N THR A 148 1.36 -18.45 13.20
CA THR A 148 2.53 -17.70 12.71
C THR A 148 2.99 -16.61 13.68
N ARG A 149 2.14 -16.24 14.64
CA ARG A 149 2.32 -15.10 15.56
C ARG A 149 2.55 -13.79 14.84
N THR A 150 1.95 -13.66 13.68
CA THR A 150 2.02 -12.44 12.85
C THR A 150 0.68 -11.72 12.86
N LEU A 151 0.72 -10.40 12.69
CA LEU A 151 -0.45 -9.58 12.56
C LEU A 151 -0.76 -9.38 11.06
N PRO A 152 -1.89 -9.87 10.56
CA PRO A 152 -2.29 -9.62 9.18
C PRO A 152 -2.73 -8.16 9.03
N CYS A 153 -2.14 -7.48 8.03
CA CYS A 153 -2.37 -6.07 7.74
C CYS A 153 -2.70 -5.87 6.27
N ARG A 154 -3.25 -4.70 5.95
CA ARG A 154 -3.57 -4.27 4.59
C ARG A 154 -2.76 -3.04 4.22
N VAL A 155 -2.12 -3.11 3.06
CA VAL A 155 -1.48 -1.98 2.40
C VAL A 155 -2.35 -1.57 1.24
N LEU A 156 -2.79 -0.32 1.25
CA LEU A 156 -3.57 0.29 0.18
C LEU A 156 -2.65 0.89 -0.86
N VAL A 157 -2.82 0.51 -2.11
CA VAL A 157 -2.19 1.10 -3.29
C VAL A 157 -3.26 1.87 -4.04
N SER A 158 -3.28 3.19 -3.93
CA SER A 158 -4.32 4.05 -4.51
C SER A 158 -4.22 4.17 -6.03
N GLU A 159 -3.03 3.96 -6.59
CA GLU A 159 -2.76 4.05 -8.03
C GLU A 159 -2.06 2.77 -8.52
N PRO A 160 -2.81 1.67 -8.72
CA PRO A 160 -2.21 0.39 -9.13
C PRO A 160 -1.55 0.43 -10.50
N THR A 161 -1.86 1.43 -11.34
CA THR A 161 -1.30 1.64 -12.67
C THR A 161 -0.02 2.48 -12.67
N ASP A 162 0.28 3.17 -11.56
CA ASP A 162 1.54 3.92 -11.40
C ASP A 162 2.68 2.97 -11.01
N VAL A 163 3.39 2.47 -12.01
CA VAL A 163 4.43 1.46 -11.88
C VAL A 163 5.79 2.07 -12.09
N GLU A 164 6.67 1.98 -11.11
CA GLU A 164 8.08 2.32 -11.25
C GLU A 164 8.90 1.05 -11.57
N ALA A 165 9.58 1.04 -12.70
CA ALA A 165 10.52 -0.04 -13.03
C ALA A 165 11.92 0.29 -12.52
N ILE A 166 12.55 -0.65 -11.83
CA ILE A 166 13.89 -0.52 -11.26
C ILE A 166 14.81 -1.53 -11.92
N ASP A 167 15.99 -1.08 -12.32
CA ASP A 167 17.00 -1.96 -12.87
C ASP A 167 17.67 -2.84 -11.80
N ARG A 168 18.59 -3.72 -12.23
CA ARG A 168 19.36 -4.60 -11.32
C ARG A 168 20.30 -3.84 -10.37
N TYR A 169 20.58 -2.57 -10.63
CA TYR A 169 21.47 -1.73 -9.83
C TYR A 169 20.71 -0.82 -8.86
N GLY A 170 19.37 -0.88 -8.89
CA GLY A 170 18.52 -0.05 -8.03
C GLY A 170 18.17 1.31 -8.61
N SER A 171 18.49 1.57 -9.87
CA SER A 171 18.16 2.84 -10.55
C SER A 171 16.79 2.78 -11.22
N PRO A 172 15.95 3.81 -11.07
CA PRO A 172 14.66 3.87 -11.76
C PRO A 172 14.87 3.98 -13.28
N LEU A 173 14.07 3.24 -14.03
CA LEU A 173 14.06 3.32 -15.48
C LEU A 173 13.07 4.42 -15.92
N PRO A 174 13.42 5.24 -16.92
CA PRO A 174 12.55 6.33 -17.38
C PRO A 174 11.26 5.81 -18.04
N ASP A 175 11.31 4.63 -18.65
CA ASP A 175 10.18 4.02 -19.34
C ASP A 175 9.96 2.58 -18.88
N LEU A 176 8.70 2.15 -18.90
CA LEU A 176 8.36 0.76 -18.63
C LEU A 176 8.86 -0.14 -19.78
N PRO A 177 9.69 -1.14 -19.49
CA PRO A 177 10.18 -2.05 -20.50
C PRO A 177 9.06 -2.94 -21.06
N LEU A 178 9.24 -3.42 -22.29
CA LEU A 178 8.33 -4.40 -22.90
C LEU A 178 8.20 -5.63 -22.00
N GLY A 179 6.96 -6.02 -21.71
CA GLY A 179 6.65 -7.14 -20.80
C GLY A 179 6.60 -6.76 -19.32
N ALA A 180 6.70 -5.46 -18.99
CA ALA A 180 6.43 -4.98 -17.64
C ALA A 180 4.94 -5.12 -17.28
N PRO A 181 4.58 -5.40 -16.03
CA PRO A 181 3.21 -5.29 -15.57
C PRO A 181 2.76 -3.83 -15.68
N LYS A 182 1.59 -3.62 -16.28
CA LYS A 182 1.01 -2.28 -16.44
C LYS A 182 0.23 -1.83 -15.21
N SER A 183 -0.05 -2.75 -14.30
CA SER A 183 -0.79 -2.52 -13.08
C SER A 183 -0.47 -3.60 -12.07
N LEU A 184 -0.74 -3.34 -10.80
CA LEU A 184 -0.74 -4.35 -9.76
C LEU A 184 -1.99 -5.22 -9.91
N LEU A 185 -1.78 -6.49 -10.28
CA LEU A 185 -2.89 -7.40 -10.58
C LEU A 185 -3.20 -8.31 -9.38
N ARG A 186 -4.46 -8.69 -9.28
CA ARG A 186 -4.90 -9.69 -8.30
C ARG A 186 -4.14 -11.00 -8.47
N GLY A 187 -3.70 -11.59 -7.36
CA GLY A 187 -2.96 -12.85 -7.34
C GLY A 187 -1.45 -12.71 -7.50
N MET A 188 -0.91 -11.50 -7.64
CA MET A 188 0.53 -11.29 -7.57
C MET A 188 1.04 -11.53 -6.17
N PHE A 189 2.17 -12.25 -6.06
CA PHE A 189 2.94 -12.36 -4.82
C PHE A 189 3.99 -11.27 -4.81
N VAL A 190 3.92 -10.40 -3.82
CA VAL A 190 4.73 -9.19 -3.73
C VAL A 190 5.44 -9.12 -2.38
N ASP A 191 6.60 -8.47 -2.36
CA ASP A 191 7.23 -8.05 -1.12
C ASP A 191 6.75 -6.65 -0.74
N VAL A 192 6.60 -6.39 0.54
CA VAL A 192 6.21 -5.07 1.05
C VAL A 192 7.32 -4.55 1.96
N GLN A 193 7.78 -3.34 1.67
CA GLN A 193 8.69 -2.59 2.54
C GLN A 193 7.92 -1.46 3.18
N VAL A 194 7.88 -1.45 4.50
CA VAL A 194 7.22 -0.41 5.29
C VAL A 194 8.29 0.55 5.80
N GLU A 195 8.09 1.86 5.60
CA GLU A 195 9.01 2.91 5.99
C GLU A 195 8.62 3.45 7.37
N VAL A 196 9.47 3.23 8.36
CA VAL A 196 9.23 3.65 9.74
C VAL A 196 10.31 4.67 10.15
N GLU A 197 9.88 5.80 10.69
CA GLU A 197 10.81 6.75 11.31
C GLU A 197 11.09 6.36 12.76
N THR A 198 12.36 6.18 13.06
CA THR A 198 12.79 5.91 14.44
C THR A 198 13.41 7.14 15.07
N ASN A 199 13.08 7.37 16.33
CA ASN A 199 13.70 8.42 17.15
C ASN A 199 15.11 8.04 17.63
N GLN A 200 15.49 6.77 17.49
CA GLN A 200 16.81 6.28 17.85
C GLN A 200 17.79 6.46 16.68
N PRO A 201 19.00 6.93 16.91
CA PRO A 201 20.01 7.01 15.87
C PRO A 201 20.34 5.60 15.37
N LEU A 202 20.47 5.48 14.05
CA LEU A 202 20.78 4.22 13.39
C LEU A 202 22.24 4.19 12.95
N VAL A 203 22.87 3.04 13.13
CA VAL A 203 24.23 2.77 12.65
C VAL A 203 24.17 1.65 11.58
N SER A 204 24.76 1.94 10.43
CA SER A 204 24.83 0.99 9.33
C SER A 204 26.26 0.52 9.15
N VAL A 205 26.49 -0.80 9.23
CA VAL A 205 27.80 -1.41 9.03
C VAL A 205 27.75 -2.39 7.86
N PRO A 206 28.89 -2.72 7.18
CA PRO A 206 28.94 -3.79 6.18
C PRO A 206 28.49 -5.11 6.77
N CYS A 207 27.77 -5.94 6.00
CA CYS A 207 27.33 -7.28 6.45
C CYS A 207 28.48 -8.18 6.88
N GLU A 208 29.68 -7.96 6.34
CA GLU A 208 30.89 -8.69 6.70
C GLU A 208 31.29 -8.52 8.17
N ALA A 209 30.85 -7.42 8.80
CA ALA A 209 31.06 -7.15 10.22
C ALA A 209 30.14 -7.99 11.12
N LEU A 210 28.98 -8.42 10.62
CA LEU A 210 28.02 -9.22 11.36
C LEU A 210 28.50 -10.67 11.43
N ARG A 211 28.74 -11.16 12.63
CA ARG A 211 29.16 -12.55 12.85
C ARG A 211 27.95 -13.49 12.88
N PRO A 212 28.16 -14.79 12.61
CA PRO A 212 27.06 -15.76 12.56
C PRO A 212 26.21 -15.87 13.84
N ASN A 213 26.81 -15.52 14.98
CA ASN A 213 26.15 -15.48 16.31
C ASN A 213 25.45 -14.15 16.61
N GLY A 214 25.43 -13.20 15.65
CA GLY A 214 24.84 -11.87 15.83
C GLY A 214 25.78 -10.83 16.43
N ASP A 215 27.02 -11.18 16.77
CA ASP A 215 28.00 -10.24 17.32
C ASP A 215 28.53 -9.29 16.25
N VAL A 216 28.86 -8.09 16.69
CA VAL A 216 29.67 -7.12 15.96
C VAL A 216 30.89 -6.79 16.81
N TRP A 217 32.07 -6.83 16.20
CA TRP A 217 33.31 -6.51 16.89
C TRP A 217 33.73 -5.09 16.58
N ALA A 218 33.94 -4.31 17.64
CA ALA A 218 34.39 -2.94 17.56
C ALA A 218 35.69 -2.75 18.34
N VAL A 219 36.51 -1.79 17.93
CA VAL A 219 37.71 -1.38 18.67
C VAL A 219 37.44 -0.06 19.34
N ARG A 220 37.54 -0.05 20.66
CA ARG A 220 37.46 1.12 21.49
C ARG A 220 38.76 1.27 22.33
N ASN A 221 39.42 2.39 22.27
CA ASN A 221 40.67 2.63 23.04
C ASN A 221 41.71 1.52 22.83
N LYS A 222 41.89 1.02 21.59
CA LYS A 222 42.79 -0.08 21.23
C LYS A 222 42.44 -1.43 21.86
N THR A 223 41.26 -1.59 22.40
CA THR A 223 40.74 -2.86 22.92
C THR A 223 39.54 -3.36 22.14
N LEU A 224 39.41 -4.68 22.02
CA LEU A 224 38.30 -5.32 21.34
C LEU A 224 37.05 -5.29 22.23
N ALA A 225 35.98 -4.71 21.72
CA ALA A 225 34.63 -4.81 22.26
C ALA A 225 33.81 -5.81 21.42
N ILE A 226 33.21 -6.79 22.07
CA ILE A 226 32.26 -7.72 21.44
C ILE A 226 30.87 -7.23 21.81
N LEU A 227 30.11 -6.77 20.82
CA LEU A 227 28.81 -6.13 20.98
C LEU A 227 27.73 -7.02 20.37
N GLN A 228 26.53 -7.01 20.99
CA GLN A 228 25.32 -7.66 20.45
C GLN A 228 24.22 -6.59 20.29
N PRO A 229 24.41 -5.68 19.32
CA PRO A 229 23.43 -4.62 19.12
C PRO A 229 22.14 -5.19 18.51
N PRO A 230 20.97 -4.61 18.83
CA PRO A 230 19.71 -5.04 18.22
C PRO A 230 19.73 -4.77 16.72
N LEU A 231 19.69 -5.87 15.96
CA LEU A 231 19.65 -5.83 14.49
C LEU A 231 18.25 -5.44 14.02
N ILE A 232 18.15 -4.38 13.21
CA ILE A 232 16.90 -3.92 12.62
C ILE A 232 16.65 -4.61 11.28
N GLN A 233 17.63 -4.51 10.38
CA GLN A 233 17.53 -5.11 9.05
C GLN A 233 18.90 -5.36 8.42
N VAL A 234 18.89 -6.26 7.45
CA VAL A 234 20.02 -6.48 6.54
C VAL A 234 19.54 -6.19 5.13
N SER A 235 20.14 -5.21 4.47
CA SER A 235 19.74 -4.81 3.12
C SER A 235 20.95 -4.29 2.34
N ALA A 236 21.02 -4.60 1.05
CA ALA A 236 22.06 -4.11 0.14
C ALA A 236 23.51 -4.33 0.62
N GLY A 237 23.77 -5.45 1.30
CA GLY A 237 25.11 -5.74 1.83
C GLY A 237 25.48 -4.98 3.10
N ARG A 238 24.51 -4.34 3.75
CA ARG A 238 24.69 -3.62 5.01
C ARG A 238 23.71 -4.13 6.07
N ALA A 239 24.18 -4.19 7.30
CA ALA A 239 23.39 -4.45 8.49
C ALA A 239 23.13 -3.13 9.24
N VAL A 240 21.89 -2.88 9.63
CA VAL A 240 21.46 -1.67 10.33
C VAL A 240 21.07 -2.04 11.74
N PHE A 241 21.61 -1.30 12.70
CA PHE A 241 21.43 -1.50 14.13
C PHE A 241 20.94 -0.21 14.79
N GLU A 242 20.25 -0.35 15.91
CA GLU A 242 20.00 0.80 16.80
C GLU A 242 21.27 1.18 17.53
N SER A 243 21.58 2.49 17.57
CA SER A 243 22.67 3.01 18.36
C SER A 243 22.20 3.16 19.80
N THR A 244 22.58 2.24 20.64
CA THR A 244 22.33 2.30 22.10
C THR A 244 23.60 2.63 22.84
N ALA A 245 23.51 3.06 24.12
CA ALA A 245 24.67 3.40 24.92
C ALA A 245 25.69 2.25 25.04
N ASP A 246 25.18 1.01 25.10
CA ASP A 246 25.99 -0.22 25.16
C ASP A 246 26.24 -0.85 23.77
N GLY A 247 25.65 -0.30 22.71
CA GLY A 247 25.76 -0.78 21.33
C GLY A 247 26.88 -0.13 20.55
N ILE A 248 26.73 -0.14 19.21
CA ILE A 248 27.68 0.48 18.29
C ILE A 248 27.55 2.00 18.38
N GLN A 249 28.66 2.68 18.56
CA GLN A 249 28.76 4.14 18.59
C GLN A 249 29.30 4.67 17.26
N PRO A 250 29.01 5.93 16.88
CA PRO A 250 29.44 6.51 15.61
C PRO A 250 30.96 6.51 15.41
N ASP A 251 31.74 6.58 16.49
CA ASP A 251 33.23 6.63 16.46
C ASP A 251 33.89 5.26 16.60
N ASP A 252 33.13 4.18 16.69
CA ASP A 252 33.67 2.85 16.80
C ASP A 252 34.34 2.40 15.51
N GLN A 253 35.52 1.83 15.59
CA GLN A 253 36.18 1.16 14.48
C GLN A 253 35.67 -0.29 14.38
N ILE A 254 34.98 -0.61 13.32
CA ILE A 254 34.37 -1.93 13.13
C ILE A 254 35.40 -2.92 12.53
N VAL A 255 35.53 -4.07 13.15
CA VAL A 255 36.43 -5.13 12.71
C VAL A 255 35.78 -6.01 11.65
N LEU A 256 36.28 -5.95 10.43
CA LEU A 256 35.80 -6.77 9.31
C LEU A 256 36.53 -8.12 9.24
N SER A 257 37.83 -8.15 9.58
CA SER A 257 38.66 -9.35 9.53
C SER A 257 38.28 -10.37 10.60
N GLN A 258 38.61 -11.63 10.36
CA GLN A 258 38.45 -12.65 11.39
C GLN A 258 39.64 -12.62 12.36
N ILE A 259 39.31 -12.66 13.65
CA ILE A 259 40.32 -12.77 14.73
C ILE A 259 40.21 -14.18 15.31
N ALA A 260 41.37 -14.85 15.45
CA ALA A 260 41.44 -16.15 16.09
C ALA A 260 41.24 -15.96 17.62
N ASN A 261 40.33 -16.71 18.22
CA ASN A 261 39.98 -16.66 19.64
C ASN A 261 39.73 -15.24 20.19
N PRO A 262 38.68 -14.54 19.70
CA PRO A 262 38.36 -13.20 20.17
C PRO A 262 37.98 -13.23 21.64
N ARG A 263 38.52 -12.30 22.42
CA ARG A 263 38.17 -12.08 23.83
C ARG A 263 37.87 -10.61 24.04
N ALA A 264 36.85 -10.31 24.80
CA ALA A 264 36.55 -8.94 25.19
C ALA A 264 37.76 -8.32 25.91
N ASN A 265 38.02 -7.05 25.65
CA ASN A 265 39.12 -6.27 26.18
C ASN A 265 40.55 -6.73 25.81
N MET A 266 40.71 -7.61 24.79
CA MET A 266 42.04 -7.88 24.26
C MET A 266 42.59 -6.66 23.50
N LEU A 267 43.90 -6.45 23.57
CA LEU A 267 44.56 -5.40 22.80
C LEU A 267 44.56 -5.76 21.31
N VAL A 268 44.17 -4.84 20.48
CA VAL A 268 44.13 -4.97 19.02
C VAL A 268 45.06 -3.93 18.41
N VAL A 269 45.89 -4.35 17.50
CA VAL A 269 46.76 -3.45 16.72
C VAL A 269 46.08 -3.23 15.38
N ASP A 270 45.86 -1.99 15.04
CA ASP A 270 45.26 -1.62 13.77
C ASP A 270 46.28 -1.73 12.61
N ASN A 271 46.00 -2.60 11.64
CA ASN A 271 46.77 -2.70 10.40
C ASN A 271 46.19 -1.83 9.26
N ALA A 272 45.17 -1.03 9.53
CA ALA A 272 44.38 -0.34 8.51
C ALA A 272 45.02 0.95 7.95
N ILE A 273 46.25 1.30 8.39
CA ILE A 273 46.85 2.59 7.98
C ILE A 273 47.44 2.56 6.56
N GLN A 274 47.51 1.41 5.87
CA GLN A 274 48.20 1.33 4.57
C GLN A 274 47.30 1.48 3.33
N SER A 275 45.99 1.49 3.40
CA SER A 275 45.12 1.50 2.22
C SER A 275 44.46 2.84 1.85
N HIS A 276 44.64 3.91 2.64
CA HIS A 276 44.02 5.21 2.36
C HIS A 276 45.02 6.35 2.08
N ALA A 277 46.34 6.09 2.07
CA ALA A 277 47.36 7.10 1.75
C ALA A 277 47.65 7.29 0.25
N ASP A 278 47.20 6.38 -0.62
CA ASP A 278 47.56 6.42 -2.04
C ASP A 278 46.51 7.03 -2.99
N SER A 279 45.47 7.64 -2.49
CA SER A 279 44.49 8.33 -3.36
C SER A 279 44.55 9.85 -3.34
N LYS A 280 45.67 10.44 -2.89
CA LYS A 280 45.94 11.87 -3.04
C LYS A 280 47.20 12.12 -3.83
N ASN A 281 47.21 11.79 -5.09
CA ASN A 281 48.05 12.44 -6.07
C ASN A 281 47.27 12.58 -7.39
N GLY A 282 47.20 13.83 -7.82
CA GLY A 282 46.38 14.32 -8.89
C GLY A 282 46.79 13.91 -10.30
N PRO A 283 46.19 14.53 -11.30
CA PRO A 283 46.11 13.98 -12.65
C PRO A 283 47.40 14.14 -13.40
N ASP A 284 48.03 13.03 -13.77
CA ASP A 284 49.12 13.09 -14.76
C ASP A 284 48.68 12.40 -16.05
N ARG A 285 48.76 13.22 -17.06
CA ARG A 285 48.66 13.15 -18.50
C ARG A 285 48.86 11.78 -19.10
N LEU A 286 47.88 11.36 -19.88
CA LEU A 286 48.02 10.34 -20.93
C LEU A 286 48.91 10.84 -22.08
N PRO A 287 49.89 10.07 -22.57
CA PRO A 287 50.56 10.44 -23.79
C PRO A 287 49.72 10.05 -25.01
N VAL A 288 49.46 11.04 -25.83
CA VAL A 288 48.95 10.89 -27.18
C VAL A 288 50.05 10.35 -28.08
N SER A 289 49.92 9.13 -28.58
CA SER A 289 50.66 8.67 -29.73
C SER A 289 49.76 8.64 -30.95
N ALA A 290 49.94 9.62 -31.80
CA ALA A 290 49.47 9.60 -33.17
C ALA A 290 50.28 8.61 -33.99
N SER A 291 49.62 7.68 -34.65
CA SER A 291 50.20 6.96 -35.81
C SER A 291 49.25 7.07 -36.98
N SER A 292 49.69 7.90 -37.93
CA SER A 292 49.16 8.02 -39.26
C SER A 292 49.48 6.79 -40.09
N ALA A 293 48.51 6.22 -40.76
CA ALA A 293 48.73 5.43 -41.97
C ALA A 293 47.57 5.62 -42.93
N SER A 294 47.86 6.24 -44.05
CA SER A 294 47.01 6.55 -45.19
C SER A 294 46.65 5.26 -46.00
N PRO A 295 45.65 5.35 -46.86
CA PRO A 295 45.09 4.22 -47.60
C PRO A 295 45.88 3.99 -48.92
N GLN A 296 46.03 2.74 -49.29
CA GLN A 296 46.35 2.36 -50.69
C GLN A 296 45.15 1.66 -51.32
N SER A 297 44.74 2.27 -52.41
CA SER A 297 43.86 1.81 -53.47
C SER A 297 44.46 0.63 -54.22
N GLY A 298 43.62 -0.26 -54.77
CA GLY A 298 44.06 -1.11 -55.85
C GLY A 298 43.23 -2.36 -56.10
N LYS A 299 42.37 -2.23 -56.99
CA LYS A 299 41.71 -2.99 -58.07
C LYS A 299 40.42 -3.67 -57.71
#